data_c143395580dadaa144d13c1c1eee4b63
#
_entry.id   c143395580dadaa144d13c1c1eee4b63
#
_cell.length_a   1.000
_cell.length_b   1.000
_cell.length_c   1.000
_cell.angle_alpha   90.00
_cell.angle_beta   90.00
_cell.angle_gamma   90.00
#
_symmetry.space_group_name_H-M   'P 1'
#
loop_
_entity.id
_entity.type
_entity.pdbx_description
1 polymer ?
#
loop_
_entity_poly.entity_id
_entity_poly.type
_entity_poly.pdbx_seq_one_letter_code
_entity_poly.pdbx_strand_id
1 'polypeptide(L)'
;CFLGNDTSKPFSALATTGFVDLNFLSPAAAGTKMAPFRRSGIDNITDWALKEFQKHYEQSAGASPLPLTGEGGPTKSGRVRASAKVQTSKSEPVSAPSSGFRPPSPAMREKDAPITRDAIFHYVYGVLHDPVYREKYAQNLKREFPRIPFYADFWLWAGWGERLMALHVGYESVAPWPLQRTDTIDKKARAAAQTPKVGLKSDHDNGIISLDSETQLSGVPKAAWDYRLGNRCALDWILDQHKEKKPKDPTIREKFNTYRFADHKEKVIDLLGRVTRVSVETMEIVEAMRALPR
;
A
#
# COMPACT_ATOMS: atom_id res chain seq x y z
N CYS A 1 9.65 -6.65 -8.45
CA CYS A 1 9.98 -6.26 -7.07
C CYS A 1 11.41 -5.71 -7.05
N PHE A 2 11.56 -4.45 -6.73
CA PHE A 2 12.88 -3.84 -6.52
C PHE A 2 13.22 -3.93 -5.03
N LEU A 3 14.34 -4.53 -4.71
CA LEU A 3 14.90 -4.53 -3.36
C LEU A 3 16.03 -3.50 -3.38
N GLY A 4 15.90 -2.45 -2.58
CA GLY A 4 16.97 -1.46 -2.44
C GLY A 4 18.18 -2.08 -1.75
N ASN A 5 19.34 -2.01 -2.39
CA ASN A 5 20.60 -2.56 -1.87
C ASN A 5 21.29 -1.65 -0.83
N ASP A 6 20.64 -0.59 -0.40
CA ASP A 6 21.22 0.32 0.59
C ASP A 6 20.92 -0.21 2.01
N THR A 7 21.93 -0.82 2.62
CA THR A 7 21.83 -1.43 3.97
C THR A 7 21.60 -0.40 5.08
N SER A 8 21.75 0.88 4.79
CA SER A 8 21.49 1.98 5.73
C SER A 8 20.00 2.36 5.78
N LYS A 9 19.21 1.94 4.79
CA LYS A 9 17.77 2.27 4.68
C LYS A 9 16.88 1.13 5.13
N PRO A 10 15.69 1.43 5.68
CA PRO A 10 14.71 0.41 5.97
C PRO A 10 14.29 -0.34 4.70
N PHE A 11 13.98 -1.64 4.86
CA PHE A 11 13.48 -2.46 3.77
C PHE A 11 12.17 -1.89 3.20
N SER A 12 12.11 -1.79 1.88
CA SER A 12 10.89 -1.43 1.16
C SER A 12 10.71 -2.33 -0.05
N ALA A 13 9.48 -2.77 -0.28
CA ALA A 13 9.09 -3.51 -1.47
C ALA A 13 8.32 -2.57 -2.42
N LEU A 14 8.77 -2.51 -3.67
CA LEU A 14 8.13 -1.71 -4.71
C LEU A 14 7.68 -2.64 -5.85
N ALA A 15 6.46 -2.44 -6.32
CA ALA A 15 5.95 -3.10 -7.52
C ALA A 15 6.10 -2.17 -8.72
N THR A 16 6.47 -2.73 -9.86
CA THR A 16 6.48 -2.02 -11.13
C THR A 16 5.77 -2.85 -12.19
N THR A 17 5.07 -2.21 -13.11
CA THR A 17 4.42 -2.86 -14.26
C THR A 17 5.37 -3.10 -15.43
N GLY A 18 6.60 -2.54 -15.36
CA GLY A 18 7.61 -2.63 -16.40
C GLY A 18 8.86 -3.35 -15.93
N PHE A 19 9.54 -3.99 -16.87
CA PHE A 19 10.92 -4.46 -16.68
C PHE A 19 11.82 -3.23 -16.55
N VAL A 20 12.49 -3.08 -15.42
CA VAL A 20 13.63 -2.17 -15.34
C VAL A 20 14.85 -2.98 -15.74
N ASP A 21 15.24 -2.89 -17.01
CA ASP A 21 16.51 -3.42 -17.47
C ASP A 21 17.62 -2.53 -16.92
N LEU A 22 18.38 -3.05 -15.97
CA LEU A 22 19.55 -2.35 -15.42
C LEU A 22 20.72 -2.34 -16.41
N ASN A 23 20.64 -3.09 -17.49
CA ASN A 23 21.61 -3.09 -18.59
C ASN A 23 21.27 -2.03 -19.65
N PHE A 24 21.19 -0.78 -19.26
CA PHE A 24 21.05 0.38 -20.17
C PHE A 24 22.18 0.47 -21.22
N LEU A 25 23.16 -0.41 -21.15
CA LEU A 25 24.36 -0.42 -21.99
C LEU A 25 24.47 -1.62 -22.95
N SER A 26 23.44 -2.47 -23.06
CA SER A 26 23.40 -3.36 -24.23
C SER A 26 23.21 -2.50 -25.45
N PRO A 27 24.21 -2.45 -26.38
CA PRO A 27 24.02 -1.73 -27.61
C PRO A 27 22.89 -2.41 -28.39
N ALA A 28 21.70 -1.84 -28.31
CA ALA A 28 20.67 -2.17 -29.27
C ALA A 28 21.29 -1.93 -30.64
N ALA A 29 21.41 -2.99 -31.43
CA ALA A 29 21.96 -2.91 -32.78
C ALA A 29 21.29 -1.72 -33.48
N ALA A 30 22.10 -0.74 -33.85
CA ALA A 30 21.68 0.45 -34.56
C ALA A 30 20.91 0.01 -35.81
N GLY A 31 19.61 0.29 -35.87
CA GLY A 31 18.81 0.07 -37.06
C GLY A 31 17.45 -0.63 -36.89
N THR A 32 17.06 -1.08 -35.75
CA THR A 32 15.75 -1.74 -35.59
C THR A 32 14.72 -0.70 -35.13
N LYS A 33 13.74 -0.38 -35.98
CA LYS A 33 12.52 0.37 -35.63
C LYS A 33 11.97 -0.24 -34.35
N MET A 34 11.69 0.60 -33.33
CA MET A 34 11.05 0.18 -32.10
C MET A 34 9.76 -0.59 -32.41
N ALA A 35 9.88 -1.91 -32.45
CA ALA A 35 8.71 -2.77 -32.40
C ALA A 35 8.04 -2.58 -31.04
N PRO A 36 6.69 -2.60 -30.95
CA PRO A 36 6.02 -2.53 -29.66
C PRO A 36 6.60 -3.63 -28.78
N PHE A 37 7.00 -3.26 -27.59
CA PHE A 37 7.72 -4.07 -26.60
C PHE A 37 7.01 -5.41 -26.44
N ARG A 38 7.40 -6.42 -27.23
CA ARG A 38 6.97 -7.78 -26.99
C ARG A 38 7.60 -8.19 -25.68
N ARG A 39 6.77 -8.58 -24.72
CA ARG A 39 7.21 -9.31 -23.53
C ARG A 39 8.14 -10.42 -23.99
N SER A 40 9.43 -10.19 -23.93
CA SER A 40 10.40 -11.27 -24.04
C SER A 40 10.09 -12.19 -22.88
N GLY A 41 9.79 -13.44 -23.14
CA GLY A 41 9.21 -14.41 -22.20
C GLY A 41 10.14 -14.82 -21.04
N ILE A 42 10.79 -13.86 -20.39
CA ILE A 42 11.52 -14.09 -19.15
C ILE A 42 10.57 -13.76 -18.00
N ASP A 43 9.92 -14.79 -17.50
CA ASP A 43 9.13 -14.69 -16.28
C ASP A 43 10.05 -14.51 -15.07
N ASN A 44 9.69 -13.59 -14.17
CA ASN A 44 10.39 -13.41 -12.90
C ASN A 44 10.22 -14.60 -11.95
N ILE A 45 9.22 -15.44 -12.19
CA ILE A 45 8.96 -16.66 -11.42
C ILE A 45 9.43 -17.85 -12.27
N THR A 46 10.44 -18.56 -11.80
CA THR A 46 10.99 -19.73 -12.48
C THR A 46 10.03 -20.91 -12.47
N ASP A 47 10.18 -21.85 -13.42
CA ASP A 47 9.41 -23.10 -13.44
C ASP A 47 9.59 -23.91 -12.17
N TRP A 48 10.80 -23.86 -11.58
CA TRP A 48 11.09 -24.51 -10.32
C TRP A 48 10.23 -23.92 -9.19
N ALA A 49 10.20 -22.60 -9.07
CA ALA A 49 9.40 -21.94 -8.03
C ALA A 49 7.89 -22.23 -8.20
N LEU A 50 7.39 -22.21 -9.44
CA LEU A 50 6.00 -22.55 -9.73
C LEU A 50 5.67 -23.98 -9.25
N LYS A 51 6.51 -24.96 -9.58
CA LYS A 51 6.31 -26.36 -9.17
C LYS A 51 6.38 -26.52 -7.64
N GLU A 52 7.29 -25.84 -6.96
CA GLU A 52 7.39 -25.90 -5.49
C GLU A 52 6.13 -25.35 -4.81
N PHE A 53 5.59 -24.21 -5.28
CA PHE A 53 4.34 -23.67 -4.76
C PHE A 53 3.16 -24.61 -5.01
N GLN A 54 2.99 -25.12 -6.23
CA GLN A 54 1.94 -26.06 -6.58
C GLN A 54 2.02 -27.31 -5.71
N LYS A 55 3.21 -27.95 -5.63
CA LYS A 55 3.43 -29.14 -4.84
C LYS A 55 3.09 -28.93 -3.36
N HIS A 56 3.49 -27.78 -2.78
CA HIS A 56 3.23 -27.49 -1.36
C HIS A 56 1.74 -27.38 -1.07
N TYR A 57 1.01 -26.63 -1.88
CA TYR A 57 -0.40 -26.35 -1.62
C TYR A 57 -1.35 -27.47 -2.11
N GLU A 58 -0.99 -28.23 -3.14
CA GLU A 58 -1.73 -29.43 -3.56
C GLU A 58 -1.65 -30.54 -2.50
N GLN A 59 -0.47 -30.76 -1.92
CA GLN A 59 -0.30 -31.75 -0.83
C GLN A 59 -1.05 -31.33 0.43
N SER A 60 -1.15 -30.05 0.72
CA SER A 60 -1.92 -29.54 1.86
C SER A 60 -3.42 -29.65 1.65
N ALA A 61 -3.93 -29.57 0.42
CA ALA A 61 -5.34 -29.75 0.10
C ALA A 61 -5.80 -31.21 0.23
N GLY A 62 -4.91 -32.17 0.03
CA GLY A 62 -5.18 -33.62 0.15
C GLY A 62 -5.15 -34.17 1.58
N ALA A 63 -4.63 -33.42 2.54
CA ALA A 63 -4.60 -33.79 3.95
C ALA A 63 -5.89 -33.33 4.65
N SER A 64 -7.03 -33.98 4.37
CA SER A 64 -8.22 -33.89 5.22
C SER A 64 -7.86 -34.36 6.63
N PRO A 65 -8.25 -33.63 7.70
CA PRO A 65 -8.10 -34.15 9.05
C PRO A 65 -8.90 -35.44 9.16
N LEU A 66 -8.23 -36.51 9.58
CA LEU A 66 -8.87 -37.79 9.91
C LEU A 66 -10.01 -37.53 10.89
N PRO A 67 -11.21 -38.12 10.69
CA PRO A 67 -12.26 -38.04 11.68
C PRO A 67 -11.78 -38.73 12.95
N LEU A 68 -11.77 -38.00 14.05
CA LEU A 68 -11.66 -38.56 15.39
C LEU A 68 -12.86 -39.44 15.64
N THR A 69 -12.73 -40.74 15.37
CA THR A 69 -13.66 -41.75 15.86
C THR A 69 -13.40 -41.90 17.36
N GLY A 70 -14.20 -41.20 18.13
CA GLY A 70 -14.36 -41.39 19.56
C GLY A 70 -15.77 -41.86 19.82
N GLU A 71 -15.95 -43.15 20.00
CA GLU A 71 -17.18 -43.77 20.50
C GLU A 71 -17.45 -43.27 21.92
N GLY A 72 -18.70 -42.92 22.20
CA GLY A 72 -19.16 -42.65 23.56
C GLY A 72 -20.60 -42.18 23.56
N GLY A 73 -21.47 -43.08 23.93
CA GLY A 73 -22.92 -43.15 23.90
C GLY A 73 -23.76 -42.03 24.56
N PRO A 74 -25.10 -42.20 24.59
CA PRO A 74 -26.04 -41.09 24.66
C PRO A 74 -26.49 -40.76 26.09
N THR A 75 -26.63 -39.49 26.42
CA THR A 75 -27.48 -39.08 27.55
C THR A 75 -28.44 -37.95 27.15
N LYS A 76 -29.70 -38.21 27.55
CA LYS A 76 -30.88 -37.44 27.29
C LYS A 76 -31.00 -36.17 28.14
N SER A 77 -31.82 -35.24 27.61
CA SER A 77 -32.76 -34.38 28.33
C SER A 77 -32.28 -33.03 28.86
N GLY A 78 -33.05 -32.01 28.50
CA GLY A 78 -33.09 -30.73 29.21
C GLY A 78 -33.53 -29.53 28.36
N ARG A 79 -34.85 -29.51 28.07
CA ARG A 79 -35.54 -28.37 27.44
C ARG A 79 -35.91 -27.33 28.53
N VAL A 80 -35.34 -26.11 28.44
CA VAL A 80 -35.94 -24.96 29.15
C VAL A 80 -35.98 -23.75 28.20
N ARG A 81 -37.22 -23.30 27.97
CA ARG A 81 -37.57 -21.99 27.40
C ARG A 81 -37.45 -20.93 28.49
N ALA A 82 -36.88 -19.79 28.18
CA ALA A 82 -37.29 -18.55 28.82
C ALA A 82 -37.09 -17.37 27.85
N SER A 83 -38.20 -16.77 27.53
CA SER A 83 -38.33 -15.47 26.85
C SER A 83 -38.07 -14.36 27.88
N ALA A 84 -37.30 -13.35 27.50
CA ALA A 84 -37.40 -12.03 28.10
C ALA A 84 -37.12 -10.96 27.05
N LYS A 85 -38.17 -10.25 26.67
CA LYS A 85 -38.21 -9.00 25.96
C LYS A 85 -37.73 -7.90 26.91
N VAL A 86 -36.70 -7.16 26.53
CA VAL A 86 -36.45 -5.81 27.07
C VAL A 86 -36.26 -4.85 25.90
N GLN A 87 -37.25 -3.96 25.80
CA GLN A 87 -37.16 -2.74 24.97
C GLN A 87 -36.38 -1.71 25.75
N THR A 88 -35.37 -1.10 25.16
CA THR A 88 -34.89 0.22 25.56
C THR A 88 -34.53 1.04 24.33
N SER A 89 -35.00 2.25 24.41
CA SER A 89 -35.12 3.36 23.53
C SER A 89 -33.86 3.80 22.75
N LYS A 90 -34.16 4.31 21.54
CA LYS A 90 -33.35 5.05 20.60
C LYS A 90 -32.55 6.20 21.23
N SER A 91 -31.26 6.23 20.93
CA SER A 91 -30.51 7.45 20.69
C SER A 91 -29.67 7.22 19.46
N GLU A 92 -29.95 7.97 18.39
CA GLU A 92 -29.19 7.93 17.15
C GLU A 92 -27.83 8.62 17.37
N PRO A 93 -26.69 7.99 17.00
CA PRO A 93 -25.48 8.70 16.77
C PRO A 93 -25.39 9.06 15.29
N VAL A 94 -25.05 10.32 15.05
CA VAL A 94 -24.72 10.93 13.76
C VAL A 94 -23.79 10.00 12.97
N SER A 95 -24.26 9.57 11.80
CA SER A 95 -23.54 8.72 10.88
C SER A 95 -22.34 9.45 10.29
N ALA A 96 -21.15 9.09 10.72
CA ALA A 96 -19.96 9.24 9.90
C ALA A 96 -20.15 8.44 8.60
N PRO A 97 -19.66 8.91 7.44
CA PRO A 97 -19.73 8.13 6.21
C PRO A 97 -18.83 6.91 6.38
N SER A 98 -19.41 5.79 6.72
CA SER A 98 -18.76 4.50 6.67
C SER A 98 -18.51 4.18 5.20
N SER A 99 -17.31 4.51 4.70
CA SER A 99 -16.75 3.82 3.57
C SER A 99 -16.53 2.37 4.06
N GLY A 100 -17.55 1.57 3.89
CA GLY A 100 -17.51 0.16 4.25
C GLY A 100 -16.45 -0.54 3.42
N PHE A 101 -15.19 -0.47 3.85
CA PHE A 101 -14.21 -1.46 3.49
C PHE A 101 -14.66 -2.77 4.14
N ARG A 102 -15.54 -3.45 3.44
CA ARG A 102 -15.67 -4.88 3.60
C ARG A 102 -14.46 -5.46 2.89
N PRO A 103 -13.48 -6.06 3.59
CA PRO A 103 -12.46 -6.84 2.89
C PRO A 103 -13.23 -7.71 1.92
N PRO A 104 -12.81 -7.84 0.65
CA PRO A 104 -13.44 -8.75 -0.24
C PRO A 104 -13.48 -10.06 0.54
N SER A 105 -14.70 -10.44 0.91
CA SER A 105 -14.96 -11.77 1.43
C SER A 105 -14.12 -12.67 0.54
N PRO A 106 -13.41 -13.69 1.03
CA PRO A 106 -12.78 -14.69 0.18
C PRO A 106 -13.87 -15.44 -0.58
N ALA A 107 -14.83 -14.67 -1.07
CA ALA A 107 -15.91 -15.06 -1.89
C ALA A 107 -15.29 -15.42 -3.22
N MET A 108 -15.05 -16.70 -3.34
CA MET A 108 -15.16 -17.38 -4.61
C MET A 108 -14.07 -17.04 -5.66
N ARG A 109 -12.82 -17.03 -5.29
CA ARG A 109 -11.91 -17.76 -6.15
C ARG A 109 -12.00 -19.22 -5.68
N GLU A 110 -12.56 -20.03 -6.54
CA GLU A 110 -12.65 -21.47 -6.37
C GLU A 110 -11.34 -21.96 -5.77
N LYS A 111 -11.39 -22.62 -4.61
CA LYS A 111 -10.18 -23.17 -3.95
C LYS A 111 -9.39 -24.14 -4.85
N ASP A 112 -9.94 -24.43 -6.02
CA ASP A 112 -9.41 -25.33 -7.04
C ASP A 112 -8.74 -24.61 -8.22
N ALA A 113 -8.62 -23.27 -8.19
CA ALA A 113 -7.92 -22.57 -9.26
C ALA A 113 -6.42 -22.91 -9.22
N PRO A 114 -5.79 -23.25 -10.38
CA PRO A 114 -4.38 -23.58 -10.41
C PRO A 114 -3.53 -22.38 -10.01
N ILE A 115 -2.49 -22.61 -9.20
CA ILE A 115 -1.52 -21.58 -8.84
C ILE A 115 -0.74 -21.17 -10.08
N THR A 116 -0.82 -19.89 -10.44
CA THR A 116 -0.12 -19.28 -11.57
C THR A 116 1.08 -18.48 -11.11
N ARG A 117 1.97 -18.10 -12.05
CA ARG A 117 3.11 -17.21 -11.76
C ARG A 117 2.65 -15.84 -11.25
N ASP A 118 1.59 -15.27 -11.82
CA ASP A 118 1.04 -13.99 -11.38
C ASP A 118 0.50 -14.10 -9.94
N ALA A 119 -0.18 -15.20 -9.60
CA ALA A 119 -0.65 -15.45 -8.24
C ALA A 119 0.51 -15.57 -7.25
N ILE A 120 1.61 -16.22 -7.62
CA ILE A 120 2.82 -16.28 -6.79
C ILE A 120 3.43 -14.89 -6.62
N PHE A 121 3.47 -14.08 -7.67
CA PHE A 121 3.98 -12.71 -7.59
C PHE A 121 3.15 -11.88 -6.59
N HIS A 122 1.83 -11.97 -6.68
CA HIS A 122 0.92 -11.33 -5.73
C HIS A 122 1.13 -11.85 -4.31
N TYR A 123 1.24 -13.17 -4.12
CA TYR A 123 1.52 -13.78 -2.83
C TYR A 123 2.80 -13.23 -2.20
N VAL A 124 3.89 -13.22 -2.95
CA VAL A 124 5.19 -12.68 -2.50
C VAL A 124 5.05 -11.20 -2.12
N TYR A 125 4.32 -10.42 -2.92
CA TYR A 125 4.08 -9.01 -2.63
C TYR A 125 3.30 -8.83 -1.32
N GLY A 126 2.27 -9.65 -1.08
CA GLY A 126 1.52 -9.67 0.17
C GLY A 126 2.40 -10.00 1.37
N VAL A 127 3.18 -11.09 1.28
CA VAL A 127 4.09 -11.51 2.37
C VAL A 127 5.13 -10.43 2.71
N LEU A 128 5.66 -9.72 1.70
CA LEU A 128 6.61 -8.64 1.93
C LEU A 128 6.00 -7.41 2.62
N HIS A 129 4.68 -7.31 2.68
CA HIS A 129 3.95 -6.29 3.44
C HIS A 129 3.47 -6.78 4.81
N ASP A 130 3.61 -8.06 5.11
CA ASP A 130 3.27 -8.61 6.43
C ASP A 130 4.09 -7.94 7.54
N PRO A 131 3.45 -7.21 8.47
CA PRO A 131 4.16 -6.50 9.53
C PRO A 131 4.89 -7.47 10.48
N VAL A 132 4.32 -8.65 10.74
CA VAL A 132 4.93 -9.66 11.62
C VAL A 132 6.19 -10.26 10.97
N TYR A 133 6.12 -10.58 9.68
CA TYR A 133 7.28 -11.05 8.92
C TYR A 133 8.40 -9.99 8.89
N ARG A 134 8.05 -8.74 8.59
CA ARG A 134 9.01 -7.63 8.50
C ARG A 134 9.69 -7.35 9.83
N GLU A 135 8.95 -7.40 10.93
CA GLU A 135 9.48 -7.20 12.28
C GLU A 135 10.41 -8.34 12.68
N LYS A 136 9.96 -9.59 12.53
CA LYS A 136 10.73 -10.79 12.88
C LYS A 136 12.05 -10.90 12.12
N TYR A 137 12.06 -10.56 10.84
CA TYR A 137 13.22 -10.69 9.97
C TYR A 137 13.88 -9.36 9.60
N ALA A 138 13.66 -8.30 10.37
CA ALA A 138 14.13 -6.95 10.07
C ALA A 138 15.65 -6.87 9.81
N GLN A 139 16.46 -7.62 10.54
CA GLN A 139 17.91 -7.63 10.37
C GLN A 139 18.35 -8.45 9.13
N ASN A 140 17.67 -9.55 8.84
CA ASN A 140 17.95 -10.37 7.66
C ASN A 140 17.59 -9.61 6.39
N LEU A 141 16.44 -8.92 6.36
CA LEU A 141 15.97 -8.14 5.23
C LEU A 141 16.88 -6.95 4.86
N LYS A 142 17.77 -6.54 5.77
CA LYS A 142 18.81 -5.52 5.49
C LYS A 142 20.03 -6.10 4.77
N ARG A 143 20.28 -7.40 4.86
CA ARG A 143 21.52 -8.02 4.42
C ARG A 143 21.33 -9.05 3.31
N GLU A 144 20.17 -9.71 3.28
CA GLU A 144 19.90 -10.85 2.42
C GLU A 144 18.59 -10.67 1.65
N PHE A 145 18.46 -11.42 0.56
CA PHE A 145 17.15 -11.52 -0.11
C PHE A 145 16.11 -12.17 0.81
N PRO A 146 14.86 -11.71 0.79
CA PRO A 146 13.81 -12.28 1.61
C PRO A 146 13.56 -13.75 1.27
N ARG A 147 13.47 -14.57 2.31
CA ARG A 147 13.02 -15.97 2.20
C ARG A 147 11.54 -16.01 2.46
N ILE A 148 10.77 -16.34 1.43
CA ILE A 148 9.31 -16.28 1.48
C ILE A 148 8.76 -17.53 2.18
N PRO A 149 8.05 -17.41 3.31
CA PRO A 149 7.39 -18.53 3.97
C PRO A 149 6.17 -18.99 3.17
N PHE A 150 5.79 -20.25 3.33
CA PHE A 150 4.53 -20.78 2.88
C PHE A 150 3.49 -20.65 4.00
N TYR A 151 2.58 -19.68 3.87
CA TYR A 151 1.47 -19.50 4.81
C TYR A 151 0.31 -20.45 4.45
N ALA A 152 -0.52 -20.80 5.44
CA ALA A 152 -1.57 -21.80 5.27
C ALA A 152 -2.60 -21.47 4.17
N ASP A 153 -2.96 -20.21 4.01
CA ASP A 153 -3.92 -19.76 2.99
C ASP A 153 -3.22 -18.96 1.89
N PHE A 154 -2.80 -19.66 0.84
CA PHE A 154 -2.17 -19.03 -0.32
C PHE A 154 -3.03 -17.94 -0.95
N TRP A 155 -4.32 -18.25 -1.18
CA TRP A 155 -5.17 -17.33 -1.94
C TRP A 155 -5.54 -16.07 -1.16
N LEU A 156 -5.64 -16.16 0.15
CA LEU A 156 -5.83 -14.98 1.00
C LEU A 156 -4.65 -14.02 0.87
N TRP A 157 -3.42 -14.54 0.98
CA TRP A 157 -2.20 -13.74 0.86
C TRP A 157 -1.99 -13.21 -0.55
N ALA A 158 -2.27 -14.00 -1.57
CA ALA A 158 -2.24 -13.58 -2.97
C ALA A 158 -3.27 -12.47 -3.23
N GLY A 159 -4.47 -12.58 -2.70
CA GLY A 159 -5.51 -11.57 -2.82
C GLY A 159 -5.13 -10.23 -2.15
N TRP A 160 -4.54 -10.27 -0.97
CA TRP A 160 -3.99 -9.05 -0.36
C TRP A 160 -2.87 -8.43 -1.18
N GLY A 161 -1.95 -9.26 -1.68
CA GLY A 161 -0.87 -8.77 -2.54
C GLY A 161 -1.35 -8.16 -3.85
N GLU A 162 -2.36 -8.76 -4.48
CA GLU A 162 -3.02 -8.23 -5.67
C GLU A 162 -3.63 -6.84 -5.37
N ARG A 163 -4.37 -6.72 -4.26
CA ARG A 163 -4.98 -5.46 -3.85
C ARG A 163 -3.94 -4.38 -3.54
N LEU A 164 -2.91 -4.72 -2.76
CA LEU A 164 -1.80 -3.82 -2.46
C LEU A 164 -1.10 -3.34 -3.74
N MET A 165 -0.85 -4.26 -4.68
CA MET A 165 -0.20 -3.92 -5.93
C MET A 165 -1.08 -3.02 -6.79
N ALA A 166 -2.38 -3.27 -6.86
CA ALA A 166 -3.32 -2.41 -7.57
C ALA A 166 -3.35 -0.98 -7.01
N LEU A 167 -3.32 -0.85 -5.68
CA LEU A 167 -3.25 0.46 -5.01
C LEU A 167 -1.93 1.18 -5.30
N HIS A 168 -0.80 0.48 -5.18
CA HIS A 168 0.52 1.09 -5.26
C HIS A 168 0.94 1.43 -6.70
N VAL A 169 0.54 0.62 -7.67
CA VAL A 169 0.83 0.87 -9.09
C VAL A 169 -0.18 1.86 -9.68
N GLY A 170 -1.45 1.72 -9.27
CA GLY A 170 -2.56 2.53 -9.78
C GLY A 170 -2.83 3.81 -8.99
N TYR A 171 -1.93 4.27 -8.12
CA TYR A 171 -2.16 5.40 -7.20
C TYR A 171 -2.65 6.69 -7.88
N GLU A 172 -2.23 6.93 -9.13
CA GLU A 172 -2.65 8.10 -9.91
C GLU A 172 -4.10 8.03 -10.39
N SER A 173 -4.70 6.84 -10.43
CA SER A 173 -6.08 6.62 -10.85
C SER A 173 -7.06 6.42 -9.69
N VAL A 174 -6.55 6.28 -8.46
CA VAL A 174 -7.38 6.12 -7.27
C VAL A 174 -8.15 7.41 -6.99
N ALA A 175 -9.41 7.31 -6.58
CA ALA A 175 -10.19 8.48 -6.17
C ALA A 175 -9.54 9.15 -4.95
N PRO A 176 -9.38 10.48 -4.92
CA PRO A 176 -8.74 11.17 -3.80
C PRO A 176 -9.54 11.00 -2.51
N TRP A 177 -8.83 10.98 -1.38
CA TRP A 177 -9.45 11.07 -0.05
C TRP A 177 -10.09 12.45 0.11
N PRO A 178 -11.27 12.56 0.73
CA PRO A 178 -11.97 13.85 0.87
C PRO A 178 -11.32 14.73 1.95
N LEU A 179 -10.12 15.26 1.66
CA LEU A 179 -9.46 16.21 2.53
C LEU A 179 -10.23 17.55 2.51
N GLN A 180 -10.35 18.18 3.67
CA GLN A 180 -10.96 19.48 3.79
C GLN A 180 -9.92 20.57 3.52
N ARG A 181 -10.15 21.36 2.48
CA ARG A 181 -9.32 22.51 2.14
C ARG A 181 -9.84 23.76 2.83
N THR A 182 -8.93 24.48 3.47
CA THR A 182 -9.19 25.80 4.06
C THR A 182 -8.23 26.80 3.44
N ASP A 183 -8.78 27.84 2.80
CA ASP A 183 -8.01 28.94 2.24
C ASP A 183 -8.23 30.20 3.09
N THR A 184 -7.13 30.74 3.64
CA THR A 184 -7.13 31.97 4.45
C THR A 184 -6.28 33.05 3.76
N ILE A 185 -6.87 34.20 3.47
CA ILE A 185 -6.17 35.26 2.77
C ILE A 185 -4.97 35.77 3.59
N ASP A 186 -3.78 35.69 3.02
CA ASP A 186 -2.58 36.36 3.55
C ASP A 186 -2.59 37.83 3.18
N LYS A 187 -3.18 38.65 4.09
CA LYS A 187 -3.31 40.11 3.89
C LYS A 187 -1.93 40.78 3.68
N LYS A 188 -0.87 40.27 4.29
CA LYS A 188 0.48 40.82 4.17
C LYS A 188 1.08 40.54 2.80
N ALA A 189 0.97 39.30 2.31
CA ALA A 189 1.44 38.94 0.98
C ALA A 189 0.70 39.70 -0.10
N ARG A 190 -0.64 39.83 0.00
CA ARG A 190 -1.45 40.56 -0.94
C ARG A 190 -1.16 42.06 -0.95
N ALA A 191 -0.98 42.70 0.22
CA ALA A 191 -0.61 44.11 0.31
C ALA A 191 0.77 44.38 -0.33
N ALA A 192 1.68 43.40 -0.31
CA ALA A 192 3.00 43.50 -0.91
C ALA A 192 3.03 43.03 -2.38
N ALA A 193 1.89 42.67 -2.99
CA ALA A 193 1.77 42.05 -4.32
C ALA A 193 2.68 40.79 -4.46
N GLN A 194 2.87 40.03 -3.38
CA GLN A 194 3.69 38.83 -3.32
C GLN A 194 2.82 37.58 -3.37
N THR A 195 3.38 36.50 -3.93
CA THR A 195 2.76 35.18 -3.86
C THR A 195 2.80 34.65 -2.44
N PRO A 196 1.81 33.84 -2.02
CA PRO A 196 1.79 33.21 -0.70
C PRO A 196 3.09 32.46 -0.42
N LYS A 197 3.61 32.60 0.79
CA LYS A 197 4.86 31.95 1.17
C LYS A 197 4.68 30.44 1.25
N VAL A 198 5.38 29.70 0.41
CA VAL A 198 5.38 28.24 0.41
C VAL A 198 5.93 27.71 1.73
N GLY A 199 5.22 26.78 2.35
CA GLY A 199 5.57 26.23 3.66
C GLY A 199 5.08 24.82 3.82
N LEU A 200 5.52 23.90 2.93
CA LEU A 200 5.11 22.50 2.91
C LEU A 200 5.47 21.78 4.23
N LYS A 201 4.49 21.62 5.09
CA LYS A 201 4.63 21.00 6.44
C LYS A 201 3.44 20.10 6.73
N SER A 202 3.69 19.05 7.49
CA SER A 202 2.70 18.13 8.02
C SER A 202 2.63 18.26 9.55
N ASP A 203 1.42 18.18 10.07
CA ASP A 203 1.12 18.04 11.49
C ASP A 203 0.37 16.73 11.66
N HIS A 204 1.11 15.71 12.09
CA HIS A 204 0.60 14.35 12.20
C HIS A 204 -0.42 14.21 13.34
N ASP A 205 -0.26 14.99 14.41
CA ASP A 205 -1.11 14.91 15.59
C ASP A 205 -2.51 15.48 15.30
N ASN A 206 -2.57 16.55 14.56
CA ASN A 206 -3.83 17.23 14.19
C ASN A 206 -4.37 16.79 12.82
N GLY A 207 -3.65 15.96 12.06
CA GLY A 207 -4.07 15.52 10.73
C GLY A 207 -4.14 16.65 9.70
N ILE A 208 -3.19 17.61 9.79
CA ILE A 208 -3.17 18.83 8.97
C ILE A 208 -1.92 18.86 8.07
N ILE A 209 -2.10 19.30 6.83
CA ILE A 209 -1.02 19.61 5.90
C ILE A 209 -1.12 21.09 5.52
N SER A 210 -0.09 21.86 5.83
CA SER A 210 0.05 23.25 5.41
C SER A 210 0.86 23.33 4.12
N LEU A 211 0.31 23.92 3.07
CA LEU A 211 0.96 24.04 1.76
C LEU A 211 1.69 25.37 1.60
N ASP A 212 1.04 26.43 1.98
CA ASP A 212 1.56 27.79 1.97
C ASP A 212 0.92 28.62 3.08
N SER A 213 1.15 29.96 3.10
CA SER A 213 0.57 30.85 4.12
C SER A 213 -0.95 31.02 4.00
N GLU A 214 -1.55 30.57 2.92
CA GLU A 214 -2.99 30.70 2.68
C GLU A 214 -3.74 29.37 2.74
N THR A 215 -3.13 28.26 2.37
CA THR A 215 -3.82 26.98 2.14
C THR A 215 -3.39 25.89 3.11
N GLN A 216 -4.38 25.30 3.76
CA GLN A 216 -4.25 24.12 4.60
C GLN A 216 -5.24 23.03 4.17
N LEU A 217 -4.80 21.78 4.30
CA LEU A 217 -5.63 20.59 4.14
C LEU A 217 -5.77 19.93 5.49
N SER A 218 -6.99 19.58 5.89
CA SER A 218 -7.28 18.88 7.14
C SER A 218 -8.07 17.61 6.89
N GLY A 219 -8.22 16.77 7.92
CA GLY A 219 -8.92 15.50 7.81
C GLY A 219 -8.06 14.34 7.31
N VAL A 220 -6.73 14.44 7.46
CA VAL A 220 -5.83 13.31 7.18
C VAL A 220 -5.94 12.30 8.31
N PRO A 221 -6.38 11.04 8.03
CA PRO A 221 -6.49 10.03 9.07
C PRO A 221 -5.13 9.63 9.65
N LYS A 222 -5.09 9.25 10.92
CA LYS A 222 -3.86 8.78 11.58
C LYS A 222 -3.19 7.64 10.83
N ALA A 223 -3.97 6.68 10.33
CA ALA A 223 -3.47 5.54 9.56
C ALA A 223 -2.65 5.97 8.33
N ALA A 224 -2.95 7.12 7.71
CA ALA A 224 -2.18 7.61 6.56
C ALA A 224 -0.73 7.97 6.92
N TRP A 225 -0.48 8.38 8.16
CA TRP A 225 0.87 8.69 8.64
C TRP A 225 1.68 7.44 9.02
N ASP A 226 1.00 6.34 9.31
CA ASP A 226 1.62 5.06 9.67
C ASP A 226 2.15 4.31 8.43
N TYR A 227 1.64 4.63 7.22
CA TYR A 227 2.17 4.08 5.97
C TYR A 227 3.53 4.73 5.63
N ARG A 228 4.60 3.97 5.86
CA ARG A 228 5.98 4.46 5.71
C ARG A 228 6.69 3.84 4.52
N LEU A 229 7.29 4.72 3.73
CA LEU A 229 8.21 4.37 2.64
C LEU A 229 9.65 4.62 3.14
N GLY A 230 10.24 3.58 3.71
CA GLY A 230 11.52 3.72 4.40
C GLY A 230 11.36 4.41 5.76
N ASN A 231 12.04 5.54 5.95
CA ASN A 231 12.05 6.30 7.20
C ASN A 231 10.98 7.39 7.29
N ARG A 232 10.25 7.67 6.21
CA ARG A 232 9.23 8.73 6.13
C ARG A 232 7.88 8.15 5.77
N CYS A 233 6.80 8.83 6.17
CA CYS A 233 5.49 8.50 5.64
C CYS A 233 5.36 8.95 4.17
N ALA A 234 4.42 8.36 3.44
CA ALA A 234 4.25 8.66 2.02
C ALA A 234 3.91 10.13 1.76
N LEU A 235 3.10 10.73 2.62
CA LEU A 235 2.69 12.14 2.51
C LEU A 235 3.87 13.09 2.74
N ASP A 236 4.70 12.86 3.75
CA ASP A 236 5.92 13.64 3.99
C ASP A 236 6.89 13.55 2.82
N TRP A 237 6.94 12.38 2.18
CA TRP A 237 7.78 12.17 1.01
C TRP A 237 7.33 13.06 -0.16
N ILE A 238 6.01 13.14 -0.43
CA ILE A 238 5.45 14.02 -1.45
C ILE A 238 5.77 15.47 -1.13
N LEU A 239 5.51 15.91 0.10
CA LEU A 239 5.79 17.29 0.52
C LEU A 239 7.26 17.65 0.30
N ASP A 240 8.18 16.74 0.64
CA ASP A 240 9.62 17.00 0.47
C ASP A 240 10.05 17.07 -1.01
N GLN A 241 9.43 16.26 -1.89
CA GLN A 241 9.70 16.30 -3.32
C GLN A 241 9.26 17.63 -3.97
N HIS A 242 8.18 18.22 -3.47
CA HIS A 242 7.61 19.45 -4.00
C HIS A 242 8.16 20.74 -3.36
N LYS A 243 9.10 20.64 -2.44
CA LYS A 243 9.78 21.81 -1.88
C LYS A 243 10.61 22.53 -2.95
N GLU A 244 10.46 23.85 -3.00
CA GLU A 244 11.32 24.69 -3.82
C GLU A 244 12.75 24.64 -3.30
N LYS A 245 13.66 24.18 -4.15
CA LYS A 245 15.09 24.12 -3.82
C LYS A 245 15.77 25.44 -4.21
N LYS A 246 16.72 25.87 -3.42
CA LYS A 246 17.56 27.04 -3.72
C LYS A 246 19.00 26.55 -3.98
N PRO A 247 19.35 26.22 -5.23
CA PRO A 247 20.71 25.79 -5.58
C PRO A 247 21.73 26.85 -5.16
N LYS A 248 22.88 26.40 -4.67
CA LYS A 248 23.97 27.31 -4.29
C LYS A 248 24.66 27.90 -5.51
N ASP A 249 24.79 27.13 -6.58
CA ASP A 249 25.39 27.56 -7.83
C ASP A 249 24.49 28.59 -8.54
N PRO A 250 25.02 29.79 -8.88
CA PRO A 250 24.26 30.84 -9.54
C PRO A 250 23.68 30.41 -10.90
N THR A 251 24.48 29.69 -11.71
CA THR A 251 24.08 29.26 -13.05
C THR A 251 22.92 28.28 -12.98
N ILE A 252 22.97 27.31 -12.06
CA ILE A 252 21.89 26.35 -11.83
C ILE A 252 20.65 27.10 -11.34
N ARG A 253 20.79 28.02 -10.41
CA ARG A 253 19.69 28.80 -9.86
C ARG A 253 18.99 29.66 -10.90
N GLU A 254 19.71 30.30 -11.78
CA GLU A 254 19.15 31.25 -12.77
C GLU A 254 18.60 30.55 -14.01
N LYS A 255 19.31 29.52 -14.51
CA LYS A 255 18.97 28.90 -15.80
C LYS A 255 18.14 27.60 -15.68
N PHE A 256 18.30 26.84 -14.60
CA PHE A 256 17.70 25.50 -14.47
C PHE A 256 16.70 25.34 -13.34
N ASN A 257 16.65 26.28 -12.38
CA ASN A 257 15.70 26.21 -11.26
C ASN A 257 14.42 26.97 -11.58
N THR A 258 13.65 26.46 -12.50
CA THR A 258 12.37 27.05 -12.96
C THR A 258 11.16 26.58 -12.18
N TYR A 259 11.30 25.55 -11.34
CA TYR A 259 10.18 24.98 -10.57
C TYR A 259 9.62 25.99 -9.56
N ARG A 260 8.29 26.20 -9.60
CA ARG A 260 7.53 26.97 -8.63
C ARG A 260 6.38 26.11 -8.13
N PHE A 261 6.25 25.99 -6.83
CA PHE A 261 5.18 25.22 -6.22
C PHE A 261 3.81 25.74 -6.60
N ALA A 262 3.64 27.06 -6.68
CA ALA A 262 2.37 27.70 -7.03
C ALA A 262 1.78 27.18 -8.35
N ASP A 263 2.63 26.87 -9.35
CA ASP A 263 2.20 26.39 -10.67
C ASP A 263 1.67 24.95 -10.62
N HIS A 264 2.01 24.21 -9.57
CA HIS A 264 1.67 22.80 -9.40
C HIS A 264 0.75 22.53 -8.20
N LYS A 265 0.36 23.57 -7.47
CA LYS A 265 -0.38 23.47 -6.20
C LYS A 265 -1.60 22.56 -6.28
N GLU A 266 -2.47 22.77 -7.28
CA GLU A 266 -3.70 21.99 -7.42
C GLU A 266 -3.42 20.51 -7.73
N LYS A 267 -2.40 20.22 -8.54
CA LYS A 267 -1.95 18.85 -8.82
C LYS A 267 -1.40 18.16 -7.57
N VAL A 268 -0.69 18.91 -6.73
CA VAL A 268 -0.15 18.39 -5.47
C VAL A 268 -1.27 18.13 -4.48
N ILE A 269 -2.30 18.96 -4.42
CA ILE A 269 -3.49 18.74 -3.57
C ILE A 269 -4.21 17.46 -3.99
N ASP A 270 -4.46 17.27 -5.28
CA ASP A 270 -5.06 16.02 -5.80
C ASP A 270 -4.20 14.80 -5.49
N LEU A 271 -2.90 14.89 -5.70
CA LEU A 271 -1.94 13.83 -5.38
C LEU A 271 -1.93 13.48 -3.88
N LEU A 272 -1.94 14.48 -3.00
CA LEU A 272 -2.02 14.28 -1.55
C LEU A 272 -3.31 13.55 -1.17
N GLY A 273 -4.44 13.91 -1.76
CA GLY A 273 -5.70 13.19 -1.57
C GLY A 273 -5.63 11.73 -2.01
N ARG A 274 -5.05 11.46 -3.18
CA ARG A 274 -4.88 10.08 -3.72
C ARG A 274 -3.96 9.25 -2.84
N VAL A 275 -2.81 9.80 -2.47
CA VAL A 275 -1.85 9.09 -1.62
C VAL A 275 -2.37 8.90 -0.20
N THR A 276 -3.17 9.83 0.33
CA THR A 276 -3.89 9.62 1.60
C THR A 276 -4.77 8.38 1.53
N ARG A 277 -5.56 8.21 0.45
CA ARG A 277 -6.39 7.02 0.26
C ARG A 277 -5.56 5.75 0.16
N VAL A 278 -4.52 5.75 -0.67
CA VAL A 278 -3.60 4.61 -0.81
C VAL A 278 -3.00 4.23 0.54
N SER A 279 -2.56 5.21 1.31
CA SER A 279 -1.97 4.99 2.63
C SER A 279 -2.97 4.35 3.60
N VAL A 280 -4.19 4.86 3.67
CA VAL A 280 -5.25 4.32 4.54
C VAL A 280 -5.61 2.89 4.15
N GLU A 281 -5.93 2.64 2.87
CA GLU A 281 -6.32 1.31 2.40
C GLU A 281 -5.16 0.30 2.53
N THR A 282 -3.90 0.74 2.37
CA THR A 282 -2.73 -0.12 2.62
C THR A 282 -2.65 -0.51 4.10
N MET A 283 -2.84 0.44 5.00
CA MET A 283 -2.78 0.16 6.44
C MET A 283 -3.92 -0.71 6.93
N GLU A 284 -5.12 -0.59 6.35
CA GLU A 284 -6.24 -1.50 6.62
C GLU A 284 -5.89 -2.95 6.27
N ILE A 285 -5.26 -3.18 5.11
CA ILE A 285 -4.80 -4.51 4.70
C ILE A 285 -3.69 -5.01 5.65
N VAL A 286 -2.72 -4.16 5.99
CA VAL A 286 -1.62 -4.51 6.89
C VAL A 286 -2.12 -4.89 8.29
N GLU A 287 -3.11 -4.19 8.82
CA GLU A 287 -3.72 -4.54 10.10
C GLU A 287 -4.53 -5.84 10.03
N ALA A 288 -5.23 -6.10 8.91
CA ALA A 288 -5.89 -7.38 8.68
C ALA A 288 -4.87 -8.54 8.63
N MET A 289 -3.70 -8.33 8.00
CA MET A 289 -2.59 -9.29 8.03
C MET A 289 -2.08 -9.51 9.45
N ARG A 290 -1.93 -8.47 10.25
CA ARG A 290 -1.45 -8.55 11.65
C ARG A 290 -2.38 -9.37 12.53
N ALA A 291 -3.68 -9.29 12.31
CA ALA A 291 -4.70 -9.98 13.09
C ALA A 291 -4.76 -11.49 12.86
N LEU A 292 -4.14 -12.00 11.78
CA LEU A 292 -4.14 -13.43 11.51
C LEU A 292 -3.22 -14.20 12.48
N PRO A 293 -3.68 -15.34 13.03
CA PRO A 293 -2.81 -16.26 13.76
C PRO A 293 -1.77 -16.86 12.81
N ARG A 294 -0.55 -17.06 13.34
CA ARG A 294 0.59 -17.63 12.63
C ARG A 294 0.86 -19.04 13.10
#